data_9e2e17a0f381fa4aa5f9088dae3dfe8b
#
_entry.id   9e2e17a0f381fa4aa5f9088dae3dfe8b
#
_cell.length_a   1.000
_cell.length_b   1.000
_cell.length_c   1.000
_cell.angle_alpha   90.00
_cell.angle_beta   90.00
_cell.angle_gamma   90.00
#
_symmetry.space_group_name_H-M   'P 1'
#
loop_
_entity.id
_entity.type
_entity.pdbx_description
1 polymer ?
#
loop_
_entity_poly.entity_id
_entity_poly.type
_entity_poly.pdbx_seq_one_letter_code
_entity_poly.pdbx_strand_id
1 'polypeptide(L)'
;MRAIGDQVAKNPEYLSVLDKKAIKNGKIDDKTQVEQVSVMNKLLNDALRAKGYKGPDIKMVLTDVNDPNGLYYTDPVTNVIVFDRKKLASANRDEILNALGHEFGHYSKEDNKTGTQTIANYSGEKLEDRTKGIVSKEATEDTLAAIRNNKNVITGEEGRLLADSIPMERREYEIYILERRLDIFVLGELGAHTTISVFPNIQSDFFESDGTTKEEFKFLGEPVELKNGKKGWIIGGFKGDENKGEEKDKLIFRVNGPLDVKALKYEKDGEETGVKGRKVKELTSNIGNDTKQAKEVIKMYKNYTENREYLDYSAFPMTRKNYGNCHSISYTIAEKILGKQVTGYGSLPIQRGGGIVESFGTRRLNPGSEVRIPYNKFEPKKSDKK
;
A
#
# COMPACT_ATOMS: atom_id res chain seq x y z
N MET A 1 -5.09 19.92 -0.40
CA MET A 1 -6.37 19.59 0.23
C MET A 1 -7.24 20.81 0.44
N ARG A 2 -6.81 21.83 1.21
CA ARG A 2 -7.64 23.02 1.42
C ARG A 2 -8.15 23.64 0.11
N ALA A 3 -7.26 23.85 -0.87
CA ALA A 3 -7.65 24.43 -2.15
C ALA A 3 -8.63 23.57 -2.95
N ILE A 4 -8.52 22.24 -2.90
CA ILE A 4 -9.49 21.35 -3.56
C ILE A 4 -10.84 21.41 -2.82
N GLY A 5 -10.84 21.36 -1.49
CA GLY A 5 -12.06 21.55 -0.71
C GLY A 5 -12.75 22.89 -0.98
N ASP A 6 -11.97 23.97 -1.13
CA ASP A 6 -12.50 25.29 -1.51
C ASP A 6 -13.13 25.28 -2.92
N GLN A 7 -12.58 24.49 -3.87
CA GLN A 7 -13.19 24.32 -5.19
C GLN A 7 -14.50 23.51 -5.12
N VAL A 8 -14.55 22.48 -4.29
CA VAL A 8 -15.79 21.73 -4.04
C VAL A 8 -16.86 22.63 -3.45
N ALA A 9 -16.51 23.46 -2.47
CA ALA A 9 -17.45 24.40 -1.84
C ALA A 9 -17.98 25.46 -2.81
N LYS A 10 -17.16 25.88 -3.79
CA LYS A 10 -17.56 26.83 -4.84
C LYS A 10 -18.45 26.18 -5.91
N ASN A 11 -18.29 24.90 -6.14
CA ASN A 11 -18.99 24.15 -7.18
C ASN A 11 -19.69 22.92 -6.57
N PRO A 12 -20.67 23.11 -5.68
CA PRO A 12 -21.30 22.00 -4.97
C PRO A 12 -22.09 21.04 -5.90
N GLU A 13 -22.36 21.45 -7.14
CA GLU A 13 -22.90 20.60 -8.20
C GLU A 13 -21.96 19.49 -8.63
N TYR A 14 -20.66 19.62 -8.42
CA TYR A 14 -19.70 18.55 -8.71
C TYR A 14 -19.92 17.35 -7.80
N LEU A 15 -20.39 17.56 -6.56
CA LEU A 15 -20.68 16.47 -5.65
C LEU A 15 -21.85 15.60 -6.18
N SER A 16 -22.85 16.20 -6.82
CA SER A 16 -23.96 15.42 -7.40
C SER A 16 -23.49 14.52 -8.55
N VAL A 17 -22.46 14.93 -9.28
CA VAL A 17 -21.84 14.10 -10.33
C VAL A 17 -21.06 12.94 -9.69
N LEU A 18 -20.31 13.20 -8.63
CA LEU A 18 -19.56 12.15 -7.92
C LEU A 18 -20.46 11.17 -7.17
N ASP A 19 -21.66 11.59 -6.75
CA ASP A 19 -22.67 10.73 -6.11
C ASP A 19 -23.36 9.75 -7.09
N LYS A 20 -23.24 9.96 -8.40
CA LYS A 20 -23.83 9.07 -9.39
C LYS A 20 -23.22 7.67 -9.32
N LYS A 21 -24.07 6.64 -9.32
CA LYS A 21 -23.59 5.26 -9.44
C LYS A 21 -23.12 4.99 -10.86
N ALA A 22 -21.84 4.60 -10.99
CA ALA A 22 -21.27 4.24 -12.28
C ALA A 22 -21.64 2.82 -12.73
N ILE A 23 -22.24 1.99 -11.88
CA ILE A 23 -22.77 0.67 -12.23
C ILE A 23 -24.29 0.78 -12.39
N LYS A 24 -24.78 0.47 -13.59
CA LYS A 24 -26.20 0.42 -13.94
C LYS A 24 -26.50 -0.94 -14.56
N ASN A 25 -27.49 -1.65 -14.03
CA ASN A 25 -27.88 -2.98 -14.54
C ASN A 25 -26.70 -3.96 -14.66
N GLY A 26 -25.76 -3.93 -13.69
CA GLY A 26 -24.57 -4.80 -13.69
C GLY A 26 -23.48 -4.44 -14.73
N LYS A 27 -23.63 -3.31 -15.43
CA LYS A 27 -22.65 -2.82 -16.40
C LYS A 27 -22.11 -1.45 -15.98
N ILE A 28 -20.88 -1.19 -16.35
CA ILE A 28 -20.25 0.11 -16.12
C ILE A 28 -20.84 1.13 -17.10
N ASP A 29 -21.33 2.26 -16.58
CA ASP A 29 -21.77 3.41 -17.34
C ASP A 29 -20.59 4.34 -17.61
N ASP A 30 -20.00 4.19 -18.80
CA ASP A 30 -18.82 4.95 -19.22
C ASP A 30 -19.03 6.46 -19.16
N LYS A 31 -20.23 6.92 -19.53
CA LYS A 31 -20.56 8.36 -19.48
C LYS A 31 -20.49 8.89 -18.05
N THR A 32 -21.06 8.18 -17.10
CA THR A 32 -21.01 8.58 -15.69
C THR A 32 -19.55 8.59 -15.19
N GLN A 33 -18.74 7.59 -15.54
CA GLN A 33 -17.33 7.55 -15.12
C GLN A 33 -16.51 8.69 -15.72
N VAL A 34 -16.69 8.98 -17.00
CA VAL A 34 -16.01 10.13 -17.65
C VAL A 34 -16.40 11.43 -16.98
N GLU A 35 -17.67 11.62 -16.64
CA GLU A 35 -18.13 12.79 -15.89
C GLU A 35 -17.45 12.87 -14.51
N GLN A 36 -17.37 11.77 -13.76
CA GLN A 36 -16.71 11.73 -12.45
C GLN A 36 -15.22 12.06 -12.53
N VAL A 37 -14.49 11.43 -13.44
CA VAL A 37 -13.05 11.72 -13.63
C VAL A 37 -12.83 13.16 -14.13
N SER A 38 -13.72 13.68 -14.95
CA SER A 38 -13.65 15.08 -15.40
C SER A 38 -13.85 16.06 -14.26
N VAL A 39 -14.75 15.77 -13.32
CA VAL A 39 -14.90 16.56 -12.09
C VAL A 39 -13.62 16.50 -11.24
N MET A 40 -13.07 15.31 -11.01
CA MET A 40 -11.81 15.15 -10.27
C MET A 40 -10.69 15.98 -10.92
N ASN A 41 -10.56 15.90 -12.23
CA ASN A 41 -9.56 16.63 -13.00
C ASN A 41 -9.72 18.16 -12.89
N LYS A 42 -10.94 18.66 -13.03
CA LYS A 42 -11.24 20.08 -12.86
C LYS A 42 -10.94 20.57 -11.46
N LEU A 43 -11.42 19.88 -10.44
CA LEU A 43 -11.16 20.21 -9.03
C LEU A 43 -9.66 20.32 -8.74
N LEU A 44 -8.86 19.40 -9.29
CA LEU A 44 -7.43 19.37 -9.09
C LEU A 44 -6.72 20.51 -9.82
N ASN A 45 -6.95 20.65 -11.13
CA ASN A 45 -6.29 21.68 -11.91
C ASN A 45 -6.69 23.10 -11.47
N ASP A 46 -7.97 23.33 -11.17
CA ASP A 46 -8.45 24.63 -10.67
C ASP A 46 -7.84 24.95 -9.29
N ALA A 47 -7.69 23.96 -8.41
CA ALA A 47 -7.01 24.13 -7.13
C ALA A 47 -5.52 24.46 -7.30
N LEU A 48 -4.84 23.80 -8.23
CA LEU A 48 -3.44 24.09 -8.58
C LEU A 48 -3.28 25.51 -9.12
N ARG A 49 -4.13 25.93 -10.07
CA ARG A 49 -4.13 27.29 -10.60
C ARG A 49 -4.39 28.34 -9.53
N ALA A 50 -5.36 28.09 -8.64
CA ALA A 50 -5.66 28.97 -7.50
C ALA A 50 -4.48 29.10 -6.52
N LYS A 51 -3.55 28.14 -6.51
CA LYS A 51 -2.29 28.18 -5.72
C LYS A 51 -1.09 28.72 -6.50
N GLY A 52 -1.31 29.23 -7.72
CA GLY A 52 -0.27 29.84 -8.54
C GLY A 52 0.58 28.83 -9.33
N TYR A 53 0.13 27.60 -9.46
CA TYR A 53 0.80 26.62 -10.34
C TYR A 53 0.70 27.08 -11.80
N LYS A 54 1.85 27.17 -12.46
CA LYS A 54 1.98 27.64 -13.86
C LYS A 54 2.41 26.53 -14.83
N GLY A 55 2.59 25.31 -14.33
CA GLY A 55 2.95 24.14 -15.15
C GLY A 55 1.79 23.66 -16.04
N PRO A 56 2.00 22.61 -16.83
CA PRO A 56 0.95 21.98 -17.61
C PRO A 56 -0.15 21.42 -16.71
N ASP A 57 -1.36 21.31 -17.26
CA ASP A 57 -2.44 20.65 -16.54
C ASP A 57 -2.13 19.17 -16.32
N ILE A 58 -2.59 18.66 -15.17
CA ILE A 58 -2.55 17.24 -14.89
C ILE A 58 -3.60 16.57 -15.77
N LYS A 59 -3.19 15.52 -16.47
CA LYS A 59 -4.08 14.65 -17.24
C LYS A 59 -4.56 13.49 -16.37
N MET A 60 -5.79 13.06 -16.59
CA MET A 60 -6.35 11.88 -15.96
C MET A 60 -6.74 10.86 -17.03
N VAL A 61 -6.26 9.65 -16.86
CA VAL A 61 -6.55 8.51 -17.73
C VAL A 61 -7.54 7.60 -17.03
N LEU A 62 -8.61 7.23 -17.72
CA LEU A 62 -9.56 6.22 -17.28
C LEU A 62 -9.50 5.05 -18.25
N THR A 63 -9.00 3.92 -17.80
CA THR A 63 -8.82 2.71 -18.62
C THR A 63 -8.97 1.44 -17.80
N ASP A 64 -9.13 0.31 -18.46
CA ASP A 64 -8.99 -0.98 -17.81
C ASP A 64 -7.51 -1.26 -17.58
N VAL A 65 -7.10 -1.29 -16.32
CA VAL A 65 -5.73 -1.62 -15.94
C VAL A 65 -5.64 -3.12 -15.71
N ASN A 66 -4.73 -3.77 -16.44
CA ASN A 66 -4.50 -5.22 -16.31
C ASN A 66 -3.61 -5.57 -15.11
N ASP A 67 -3.28 -4.59 -14.29
CA ASP A 67 -2.50 -4.80 -13.07
C ASP A 67 -3.43 -5.15 -11.91
N PRO A 68 -3.33 -6.36 -11.31
CA PRO A 68 -4.14 -6.77 -10.17
C PRO A 68 -3.95 -5.87 -8.93
N ASN A 69 -2.86 -5.11 -8.86
CA ASN A 69 -2.54 -4.21 -7.76
C ASN A 69 -2.83 -2.73 -8.05
N GLY A 70 -3.00 -2.39 -9.32
CA GLY A 70 -3.18 -1.01 -9.77
C GLY A 70 -4.61 -0.52 -9.56
N LEU A 71 -4.88 0.18 -8.46
CA LEU A 71 -6.14 0.93 -8.29
C LEU A 71 -6.07 2.24 -9.03
N TYR A 72 -5.06 3.00 -8.69
CA TYR A 72 -4.75 4.34 -9.16
C TYR A 72 -3.24 4.50 -9.08
N TYR A 73 -2.65 5.23 -10.00
CA TYR A 73 -1.25 5.60 -9.87
C TYR A 73 -0.98 6.96 -10.51
N THR A 74 -0.12 7.73 -9.87
CA THR A 74 0.31 9.04 -10.33
C THR A 74 1.71 8.96 -10.89
N ASP A 75 1.91 9.46 -12.11
CA ASP A 75 3.23 9.70 -12.68
C ASP A 75 3.57 11.20 -12.65
N PRO A 76 4.33 11.66 -11.65
CA PRO A 76 4.70 13.07 -11.54
C PRO A 76 5.60 13.58 -12.67
N VAL A 77 6.27 12.67 -13.40
CA VAL A 77 7.17 13.03 -14.50
C VAL A 77 6.38 13.47 -15.72
N THR A 78 5.30 12.76 -16.05
CA THR A 78 4.42 13.08 -17.19
C THR A 78 3.19 13.88 -16.79
N ASN A 79 2.97 14.13 -15.49
CA ASN A 79 1.75 14.76 -14.95
C ASN A 79 0.47 13.98 -15.33
N VAL A 80 0.52 12.66 -15.23
CA VAL A 80 -0.59 11.76 -15.54
C VAL A 80 -1.02 11.03 -14.27
N ILE A 81 -2.32 10.99 -14.03
CA ILE A 81 -2.95 10.12 -13.03
C ILE A 81 -3.80 9.10 -13.78
N VAL A 82 -3.58 7.81 -13.52
CA VAL A 82 -4.33 6.73 -14.13
C VAL A 82 -5.31 6.13 -13.13
N PHE A 83 -6.56 5.99 -13.54
CA PHE A 83 -7.62 5.34 -12.77
C PHE A 83 -8.06 4.04 -13.44
N ASP A 84 -8.09 2.95 -12.66
CA ASP A 84 -8.71 1.71 -13.10
C ASP A 84 -10.23 1.86 -13.17
N ARG A 85 -10.78 1.60 -14.36
CA ARG A 85 -12.19 1.77 -14.67
C ARG A 85 -13.11 0.90 -13.82
N LYS A 86 -12.73 -0.35 -13.57
CA LYS A 86 -13.55 -1.31 -12.82
C LYS A 86 -13.60 -0.94 -11.34
N LYS A 87 -12.46 -0.50 -10.81
CA LYS A 87 -12.35 -0.13 -9.40
C LYS A 87 -13.04 1.20 -9.12
N LEU A 88 -12.87 2.20 -9.99
CA LEU A 88 -13.58 3.47 -9.86
C LEU A 88 -15.11 3.29 -9.94
N ALA A 89 -15.59 2.32 -10.74
CA ALA A 89 -17.02 2.07 -10.89
C ALA A 89 -17.72 1.65 -9.59
N SER A 90 -17.02 1.01 -8.67
CA SER A 90 -17.54 0.58 -7.37
C SER A 90 -17.39 1.63 -6.26
N ALA A 91 -16.62 2.69 -6.50
CA ALA A 91 -16.32 3.71 -5.49
C ALA A 91 -17.52 4.66 -5.26
N ASN A 92 -17.75 5.01 -4.01
CA ASN A 92 -18.68 6.08 -3.64
C ASN A 92 -17.98 7.45 -3.69
N ARG A 93 -18.78 8.52 -3.53
CA ARG A 93 -18.27 9.91 -3.56
C ARG A 93 -17.08 10.15 -2.64
N ASP A 94 -17.18 9.68 -1.40
CA ASP A 94 -16.14 9.96 -0.40
C ASP A 94 -14.85 9.18 -0.71
N GLU A 95 -14.97 7.96 -1.21
CA GLU A 95 -13.85 7.17 -1.73
C GLU A 95 -13.20 7.81 -2.97
N ILE A 96 -14.00 8.39 -3.89
CA ILE A 96 -13.49 9.13 -5.05
C ILE A 96 -12.71 10.37 -4.61
N LEU A 97 -13.24 11.14 -3.66
CA LEU A 97 -12.55 12.34 -3.13
C LEU A 97 -11.30 11.96 -2.34
N ASN A 98 -11.37 10.85 -1.58
CA ASN A 98 -10.19 10.31 -0.90
C ASN A 98 -9.10 9.94 -1.91
N ALA A 99 -9.43 9.22 -2.98
CA ALA A 99 -8.51 8.86 -4.05
C ALA A 99 -7.91 10.11 -4.72
N LEU A 100 -8.73 11.13 -5.04
CA LEU A 100 -8.22 12.38 -5.60
C LEU A 100 -7.23 13.08 -4.66
N GLY A 101 -7.55 13.14 -3.38
CA GLY A 101 -6.68 13.73 -2.36
C GLY A 101 -5.39 12.96 -2.19
N HIS A 102 -5.46 11.63 -2.24
CA HIS A 102 -4.32 10.73 -2.16
C HIS A 102 -3.37 10.95 -3.36
N GLU A 103 -3.89 10.86 -4.57
CA GLU A 103 -3.08 11.04 -5.79
C GLU A 103 -2.45 12.43 -5.87
N PHE A 104 -3.17 13.46 -5.42
CA PHE A 104 -2.60 14.79 -5.31
C PHE A 104 -1.46 14.87 -4.29
N GLY A 105 -1.55 14.12 -3.20
CA GLY A 105 -0.50 14.04 -2.18
C GLY A 105 0.86 13.62 -2.73
N HIS A 106 0.87 12.78 -3.77
CA HIS A 106 2.09 12.35 -4.46
C HIS A 106 2.88 13.47 -5.15
N TYR A 107 2.25 14.61 -5.42
CA TYR A 107 2.96 15.81 -5.91
C TYR A 107 3.66 16.59 -4.81
N SER A 108 3.55 16.20 -3.53
CA SER A 108 4.25 16.88 -2.45
C SER A 108 5.76 16.58 -2.50
N LYS A 109 6.56 17.64 -2.26
CA LYS A 109 8.03 17.47 -2.18
C LYS A 109 8.45 16.57 -1.03
N GLU A 110 7.65 16.45 0.02
CA GLU A 110 7.96 15.65 1.19
C GLU A 110 7.71 14.17 0.96
N ASP A 111 6.61 13.78 0.32
CA ASP A 111 6.39 12.39 -0.08
C ASP A 111 7.47 11.94 -1.07
N ASN A 112 7.81 12.79 -2.03
CA ASN A 112 8.90 12.54 -2.96
C ASN A 112 10.29 12.47 -2.28
N LYS A 113 10.49 13.19 -1.17
CA LYS A 113 11.76 13.23 -0.45
C LYS A 113 11.91 12.12 0.59
N THR A 114 10.81 11.75 1.25
CA THR A 114 10.83 10.80 2.37
C THR A 114 10.37 9.40 1.99
N GLY A 115 9.70 9.25 0.85
CA GLY A 115 9.19 7.97 0.38
C GLY A 115 8.07 7.40 1.23
N THR A 116 7.32 8.26 1.89
CA THR A 116 6.19 7.84 2.71
C THR A 116 4.88 8.20 2.01
N GLN A 117 3.86 7.35 2.10
CA GLN A 117 2.48 7.71 1.75
C GLN A 117 1.82 8.60 2.80
N THR A 118 2.58 9.10 3.75
CA THR A 118 2.02 9.81 4.90
C THR A 118 1.23 11.02 4.45
N ILE A 119 1.76 11.80 3.51
CA ILE A 119 1.07 12.99 3.00
C ILE A 119 -0.04 12.60 2.04
N ALA A 120 0.14 11.58 1.20
CA ALA A 120 -0.90 11.11 0.31
C ALA A 120 -2.11 10.58 1.09
N ASN A 121 -1.91 9.67 2.04
CA ASN A 121 -2.98 9.14 2.89
C ASN A 121 -3.65 10.23 3.73
N TYR A 122 -2.85 11.09 4.39
CA TYR A 122 -3.37 12.23 5.14
C TYR A 122 -4.16 13.19 4.25
N SER A 123 -3.70 13.38 3.03
CA SER A 123 -4.36 14.26 2.06
C SER A 123 -5.71 13.70 1.62
N GLY A 124 -5.81 12.41 1.40
CA GLY A 124 -7.05 11.72 1.10
C GLY A 124 -8.07 11.90 2.22
N GLU A 125 -7.71 11.51 3.44
CA GLU A 125 -8.55 11.65 4.63
C GLU A 125 -8.99 13.10 4.87
N LYS A 126 -8.09 14.06 4.70
CA LYS A 126 -8.40 15.48 4.90
C LYS A 126 -9.30 16.08 3.83
N LEU A 127 -9.24 15.60 2.60
CA LEU A 127 -10.17 16.05 1.56
C LEU A 127 -11.56 15.49 1.83
N GLU A 128 -11.66 14.22 2.14
CA GLU A 128 -12.91 13.57 2.55
C GLU A 128 -13.57 14.31 3.72
N ASP A 129 -12.84 14.54 4.82
CA ASP A 129 -13.36 15.24 6.01
C ASP A 129 -13.87 16.65 5.68
N ARG A 130 -13.18 17.39 4.80
CA ARG A 130 -13.56 18.76 4.42
C ARG A 130 -14.81 18.83 3.57
N THR A 131 -15.14 17.78 2.86
CA THR A 131 -16.23 17.75 1.90
C THR A 131 -17.51 17.11 2.46
N LYS A 132 -17.39 16.35 3.56
CA LYS A 132 -18.55 15.66 4.22
C LYS A 132 -19.73 16.59 4.56
N GLY A 133 -19.46 17.82 4.97
CA GLY A 133 -20.49 18.78 5.37
C GLY A 133 -21.06 19.63 4.21
N ILE A 134 -20.56 19.46 3.00
CA ILE A 134 -21.02 20.26 1.85
C ILE A 134 -22.26 19.62 1.26
N VAL A 135 -23.34 20.39 1.20
CA VAL A 135 -24.62 19.93 0.59
C VAL A 135 -24.44 19.99 -0.94
N SER A 136 -24.63 18.85 -1.60
CA SER A 136 -24.58 18.76 -3.05
C SER A 136 -25.76 19.53 -3.68
N LYS A 137 -25.50 20.11 -4.86
CA LYS A 137 -26.54 20.71 -5.71
C LYS A 137 -26.63 19.89 -6.99
N GLU A 138 -27.82 19.84 -7.57
CA GLU A 138 -28.01 19.17 -8.86
C GLU A 138 -27.22 19.91 -9.95
N ALA A 139 -26.47 19.15 -10.77
CA ALA A 139 -25.72 19.72 -11.88
C ALA A 139 -26.64 20.04 -13.04
N THR A 140 -26.54 21.25 -13.58
CA THR A 140 -27.24 21.67 -14.80
C THR A 140 -26.64 21.01 -16.04
N GLU A 141 -27.39 20.95 -17.14
CA GLU A 141 -26.85 20.43 -18.41
C GLU A 141 -25.67 21.27 -18.93
N ASP A 142 -25.61 22.55 -18.67
CA ASP A 142 -24.46 23.40 -19.02
C ASP A 142 -23.21 22.99 -18.22
N THR A 143 -23.37 22.73 -16.92
CA THR A 143 -22.29 22.19 -16.08
C THR A 143 -21.83 20.83 -16.58
N LEU A 144 -22.78 19.93 -16.89
CA LEU A 144 -22.46 18.59 -17.41
C LEU A 144 -21.78 18.64 -18.78
N ALA A 145 -22.22 19.56 -19.68
CA ALA A 145 -21.56 19.77 -20.97
C ALA A 145 -20.12 20.26 -20.81
N ALA A 146 -19.89 21.20 -19.91
CA ALA A 146 -18.54 21.70 -19.61
C ALA A 146 -17.63 20.60 -19.00
N ILE A 147 -18.19 19.70 -18.16
CA ILE A 147 -17.47 18.56 -17.61
C ILE A 147 -17.10 17.55 -18.70
N ARG A 148 -18.03 17.19 -19.59
CA ARG A 148 -17.84 16.23 -20.67
C ARG A 148 -16.79 16.69 -21.70
N ASN A 149 -16.64 17.99 -21.90
CA ASN A 149 -15.67 18.59 -22.85
C ASN A 149 -14.25 18.75 -22.27
N ASN A 150 -13.94 18.06 -21.17
CA ASN A 150 -12.63 18.16 -20.53
C ASN A 150 -11.56 17.39 -21.33
N LYS A 151 -10.71 18.11 -22.04
CA LYS A 151 -9.63 17.55 -22.88
C LYS A 151 -8.49 16.91 -22.06
N ASN A 152 -8.45 17.13 -20.76
CA ASN A 152 -7.45 16.52 -19.87
C ASN A 152 -7.86 15.15 -19.38
N VAL A 153 -9.05 14.64 -19.73
CA VAL A 153 -9.53 13.29 -19.44
C VAL A 153 -9.42 12.44 -20.70
N ILE A 154 -8.58 11.42 -20.63
CA ILE A 154 -8.22 10.57 -21.76
C ILE A 154 -8.77 9.16 -21.47
N THR A 155 -9.52 8.61 -22.43
CA THR A 155 -10.21 7.31 -22.29
C THR A 155 -9.99 6.44 -23.51
N GLY A 156 -10.54 5.25 -23.50
CA GLY A 156 -10.46 4.31 -24.62
C GLY A 156 -9.02 3.89 -24.95
N GLU A 157 -8.76 3.68 -26.22
CA GLU A 157 -7.46 3.18 -26.68
C GLU A 157 -6.31 4.18 -26.46
N GLU A 158 -6.56 5.48 -26.64
CA GLU A 158 -5.56 6.51 -26.35
C GLU A 158 -5.18 6.50 -24.86
N GLY A 159 -6.15 6.36 -23.97
CA GLY A 159 -5.92 6.25 -22.53
C GLY A 159 -5.13 4.98 -22.20
N ARG A 160 -5.46 3.86 -22.80
CA ARG A 160 -4.72 2.61 -22.63
C ARG A 160 -3.27 2.75 -23.07
N LEU A 161 -3.02 3.27 -24.26
CA LEU A 161 -1.67 3.47 -24.78
C LEU A 161 -0.86 4.42 -23.90
N LEU A 162 -1.47 5.50 -23.42
CA LEU A 162 -0.80 6.44 -22.51
C LEU A 162 -0.47 5.76 -21.16
N ALA A 163 -1.41 5.02 -20.58
CA ALA A 163 -1.17 4.27 -19.35
C ALA A 163 -0.05 3.25 -19.55
N ASP A 164 -0.06 2.49 -20.65
CA ASP A 164 0.95 1.48 -20.97
C ASP A 164 2.34 2.09 -21.26
N SER A 165 2.39 3.34 -21.71
CA SER A 165 3.65 4.05 -21.95
C SER A 165 4.37 4.48 -20.66
N ILE A 166 3.69 4.50 -19.54
CA ILE A 166 4.31 4.81 -18.23
C ILE A 166 5.10 3.58 -17.80
N PRO A 167 6.42 3.68 -17.58
CA PRO A 167 7.26 2.56 -17.19
C PRO A 167 6.74 1.87 -15.93
N MET A 168 6.80 0.53 -15.90
CA MET A 168 6.29 -0.26 -14.76
C MET A 168 6.96 0.12 -13.45
N GLU A 169 8.26 0.43 -13.48
CA GLU A 169 9.00 0.93 -12.34
C GLU A 169 8.47 2.26 -11.80
N ARG A 170 7.57 2.92 -12.50
CA ARG A 170 6.87 4.12 -12.06
C ARG A 170 5.41 3.89 -11.67
N ARG A 171 4.92 2.64 -11.69
CA ARG A 171 3.51 2.31 -11.45
C ARG A 171 3.21 1.57 -10.17
N GLU A 172 4.19 0.94 -9.52
CA GLU A 172 3.90 -0.11 -8.56
C GLU A 172 4.47 0.09 -7.17
N TYR A 173 3.71 -0.37 -6.19
CA TYR A 173 4.14 -0.61 -4.82
C TYR A 173 4.36 -2.08 -4.64
N GLU A 174 5.54 -2.42 -4.17
CA GLU A 174 5.88 -3.81 -3.99
C GLU A 174 6.49 -4.11 -2.63
N ILE A 175 6.30 -3.19 -1.67
CA ILE A 175 6.64 -3.43 -0.28
C ILE A 175 5.36 -3.37 0.54
N TYR A 176 4.96 -4.51 1.09
CA TYR A 176 3.71 -4.62 1.84
C TYR A 176 3.76 -5.72 2.90
N ILE A 177 2.85 -5.65 3.86
CA ILE A 177 2.62 -6.74 4.79
C ILE A 177 1.77 -7.80 4.09
N LEU A 178 2.34 -9.01 3.95
CA LEU A 178 1.66 -10.21 3.51
C LEU A 178 1.18 -11.00 4.72
N GLU A 179 -0.06 -11.44 4.69
CA GLU A 179 -0.65 -12.30 5.73
C GLU A 179 -1.02 -13.66 5.14
N ARG A 180 -0.76 -14.72 5.88
CA ARG A 180 -1.29 -16.06 5.64
C ARG A 180 -1.86 -16.71 6.89
N ARG A 181 -2.62 -17.79 6.72
CA ARG A 181 -3.05 -18.63 7.86
C ARG A 181 -1.83 -19.24 8.56
N LEU A 182 -1.92 -19.34 9.87
CA LEU A 182 -0.99 -20.19 10.64
C LEU A 182 -1.31 -21.67 10.36
N ASP A 183 -0.28 -22.45 10.16
CA ASP A 183 -0.38 -23.90 9.97
C ASP A 183 -0.32 -24.62 11.35
N ILE A 184 -1.26 -24.24 12.24
CA ILE A 184 -1.39 -24.81 13.58
C ILE A 184 -2.80 -25.32 13.74
N PHE A 185 -2.96 -26.62 13.97
CA PHE A 185 -4.23 -27.35 13.96
C PHE A 185 -5.37 -26.69 14.77
N VAL A 186 -5.07 -26.13 15.94
CA VAL A 186 -6.08 -25.49 16.81
C VAL A 186 -6.27 -23.99 16.51
N LEU A 187 -5.22 -23.30 16.10
CA LEU A 187 -5.22 -21.84 15.87
C LEU A 187 -5.21 -21.46 14.39
N GLY A 188 -5.05 -22.43 13.51
CA GLY A 188 -4.91 -22.20 12.08
C GLY A 188 -6.08 -21.48 11.42
N GLU A 189 -7.28 -21.60 11.98
CA GLU A 189 -8.46 -20.87 11.51
C GLU A 189 -8.57 -19.46 12.09
N LEU A 190 -8.01 -19.23 13.27
CA LEU A 190 -8.10 -17.96 14.00
C LEU A 190 -6.82 -17.16 13.95
N GLY A 191 -5.67 -17.81 13.74
CA GLY A 191 -4.35 -17.19 13.74
C GLY A 191 -3.86 -16.82 12.34
N ALA A 192 -3.04 -15.78 12.28
CA ALA A 192 -2.35 -15.36 11.07
C ALA A 192 -0.84 -15.22 11.32
N HIS A 193 -0.08 -15.38 10.24
CA HIS A 193 1.34 -15.06 10.19
C HIS A 193 1.53 -13.89 9.24
N THR A 194 2.35 -12.92 9.63
CA THR A 194 2.66 -11.77 8.81
C THR A 194 4.13 -11.69 8.47
N THR A 195 4.40 -11.26 7.25
CA THR A 195 5.75 -11.03 6.71
C THR A 195 5.76 -9.72 5.94
N ILE A 196 6.95 -9.23 5.63
CA ILE A 196 7.15 -8.11 4.72
C ILE A 196 7.59 -8.66 3.37
N SER A 197 6.79 -8.42 2.34
CA SER A 197 7.17 -8.65 0.95
C SER A 197 7.95 -7.46 0.44
N VAL A 198 9.11 -7.68 -0.17
CA VAL A 198 10.00 -6.66 -0.71
C VAL A 198 10.31 -7.00 -2.16
N PHE A 199 9.56 -6.40 -3.08
CA PHE A 199 9.73 -6.57 -4.52
C PHE A 199 9.97 -5.19 -5.15
N PRO A 200 11.22 -4.70 -5.18
CA PRO A 200 11.51 -3.35 -5.63
C PRO A 200 11.20 -3.18 -7.11
N ASN A 201 10.68 -2.03 -7.48
CA ASN A 201 10.35 -1.72 -8.87
C ASN A 201 11.60 -1.54 -9.71
N ILE A 202 12.60 -0.84 -9.19
CA ILE A 202 13.88 -0.67 -9.86
C ILE A 202 14.76 -1.88 -9.58
N GLN A 203 14.54 -2.93 -10.36
CA GLN A 203 15.26 -4.21 -10.21
C GLN A 203 16.78 -4.04 -10.34
N SER A 204 17.24 -3.14 -11.22
CA SER A 204 18.67 -2.87 -11.43
C SER A 204 19.40 -2.31 -10.20
N ASP A 205 18.69 -1.84 -9.17
CA ASP A 205 19.30 -1.43 -7.91
C ASP A 205 19.67 -2.61 -7.00
N PHE A 206 19.11 -3.81 -7.27
CA PHE A 206 19.25 -5.01 -6.45
C PHE A 206 19.85 -6.20 -7.21
N PHE A 207 19.70 -6.20 -8.53
CA PHE A 207 20.15 -7.29 -9.39
C PHE A 207 21.09 -6.78 -10.48
N GLU A 208 22.02 -7.61 -10.90
CA GLU A 208 22.89 -7.37 -12.04
C GLU A 208 22.10 -7.55 -13.35
N SER A 209 22.70 -7.18 -14.47
CA SER A 209 22.07 -7.28 -15.79
C SER A 209 21.72 -8.72 -16.22
N ASP A 210 22.42 -9.71 -15.66
CA ASP A 210 22.15 -11.13 -15.84
C ASP A 210 21.07 -11.66 -14.89
N GLY A 211 20.50 -10.82 -14.04
CA GLY A 211 19.47 -11.15 -13.06
C GLY A 211 20.01 -11.78 -11.77
N THR A 212 21.32 -11.86 -11.59
CA THR A 212 21.90 -12.31 -10.31
C THR A 212 21.80 -11.23 -9.24
N THR A 213 21.69 -11.65 -7.98
CA THR A 213 21.62 -10.71 -6.85
C THR A 213 22.98 -10.00 -6.67
N LYS A 214 22.98 -8.68 -6.55
CA LYS A 214 24.18 -7.88 -6.25
C LYS A 214 24.83 -8.32 -4.95
N GLU A 215 26.15 -8.23 -4.88
CA GLU A 215 26.99 -8.71 -3.77
C GLU A 215 26.48 -8.21 -2.41
N GLU A 216 26.10 -6.94 -2.35
CA GLU A 216 25.62 -6.31 -1.10
C GLU A 216 24.30 -6.90 -0.55
N PHE A 217 23.56 -7.67 -1.37
CA PHE A 217 22.28 -8.30 -1.00
C PHE A 217 22.33 -9.83 -0.97
N LYS A 218 23.44 -10.46 -1.32
CA LYS A 218 23.57 -11.93 -1.34
C LYS A 218 23.28 -12.61 -0.01
N PHE A 219 23.43 -11.90 1.10
CA PHE A 219 23.07 -12.43 2.43
C PHE A 219 21.58 -12.72 2.61
N LEU A 220 20.72 -12.23 1.72
CA LEU A 220 19.30 -12.54 1.69
C LEU A 220 18.99 -13.92 1.06
N GLY A 221 20.00 -14.54 0.43
CA GLY A 221 19.82 -15.77 -0.34
C GLY A 221 19.11 -15.53 -1.69
N GLU A 222 18.71 -16.63 -2.32
CA GLU A 222 18.05 -16.58 -3.63
C GLU A 222 16.72 -15.82 -3.58
N PRO A 223 16.47 -14.88 -4.52
CA PRO A 223 15.21 -14.17 -4.59
C PRO A 223 14.07 -15.07 -5.04
N VAL A 224 12.85 -14.70 -4.68
CA VAL A 224 11.64 -15.25 -5.29
C VAL A 224 11.39 -14.51 -6.58
N GLU A 225 11.09 -15.23 -7.65
CA GLU A 225 10.68 -14.67 -8.91
C GLU A 225 9.18 -14.88 -9.13
N LEU A 226 8.47 -13.81 -9.50
CA LEU A 226 7.05 -13.80 -9.85
C LEU A 226 6.85 -14.12 -11.33
N LYS A 227 5.64 -14.48 -11.75
CA LYS A 227 5.31 -14.78 -13.16
C LYS A 227 5.62 -13.63 -14.13
N ASN A 228 5.58 -12.39 -13.66
CA ASN A 228 5.94 -11.21 -14.46
C ASN A 228 7.46 -10.98 -14.56
N GLY A 229 8.28 -11.88 -14.02
CA GLY A 229 9.75 -11.79 -14.02
C GLY A 229 10.33 -10.89 -12.90
N LYS A 230 9.48 -10.27 -12.08
CA LYS A 230 9.95 -9.43 -10.97
C LYS A 230 10.52 -10.30 -9.85
N LYS A 231 11.68 -9.89 -9.33
CA LYS A 231 12.40 -10.60 -8.26
C LYS A 231 12.37 -9.82 -6.95
N GLY A 232 12.39 -10.54 -5.84
CA GLY A 232 12.39 -9.93 -4.52
C GLY A 232 12.46 -10.96 -3.40
N TRP A 233 12.18 -10.51 -2.18
CA TRP A 233 12.28 -11.32 -0.97
C TRP A 233 11.07 -11.15 -0.07
N ILE A 234 10.83 -12.18 0.75
CA ILE A 234 9.82 -12.14 1.82
C ILE A 234 10.56 -12.28 3.13
N ILE A 235 10.43 -11.30 4.01
CA ILE A 235 11.13 -11.24 5.29
C ILE A 235 10.12 -11.40 6.41
N GLY A 236 10.27 -12.41 7.24
CA GLY A 236 9.34 -12.72 8.34
C GLY A 236 10.03 -13.03 9.65
N GLY A 237 9.28 -12.83 10.74
CA GLY A 237 9.70 -13.21 12.08
C GLY A 237 9.20 -14.61 12.46
N PHE A 238 10.07 -15.43 12.98
CA PHE A 238 9.79 -16.82 13.33
C PHE A 238 10.33 -17.18 14.71
N LYS A 239 9.80 -18.24 15.27
CA LYS A 239 10.40 -18.89 16.43
C LYS A 239 11.68 -19.60 16.00
N GLY A 240 12.78 -19.38 16.71
CA GLY A 240 14.05 -20.07 16.46
C GLY A 240 13.96 -21.55 16.69
N ASP A 241 14.65 -22.32 15.85
CA ASP A 241 14.66 -23.79 15.81
C ASP A 241 16.10 -24.29 15.87
N GLU A 242 16.46 -24.96 16.95
CA GLU A 242 17.81 -25.53 17.18
C GLU A 242 18.21 -26.50 16.07
N ASN A 243 17.24 -27.24 15.50
CA ASN A 243 17.52 -28.19 14.41
C ASN A 243 17.97 -27.47 13.11
N LYS A 244 17.76 -26.16 13.04
CA LYS A 244 18.22 -25.31 11.94
C LYS A 244 19.45 -24.48 12.30
N GLY A 245 20.09 -24.76 13.46
CA GLY A 245 21.21 -23.98 13.94
C GLY A 245 20.85 -22.57 14.46
N GLU A 246 19.59 -22.35 14.78
CA GLU A 246 19.07 -21.09 15.29
C GLU A 246 18.97 -21.11 16.82
N GLU A 247 18.96 -19.93 17.45
CA GLU A 247 18.75 -19.83 18.90
C GLU A 247 17.30 -20.22 19.25
N LYS A 248 17.17 -21.26 20.09
CA LYS A 248 15.88 -21.79 20.52
C LYS A 248 15.01 -20.73 21.21
N ASP A 249 13.71 -20.78 20.90
CA ASP A 249 12.70 -19.92 21.51
C ASP A 249 12.93 -18.39 21.31
N LYS A 250 13.88 -18.00 20.47
CA LYS A 250 14.12 -16.61 20.12
C LYS A 250 13.28 -16.19 18.91
N LEU A 251 12.97 -14.91 18.84
CA LEU A 251 12.37 -14.29 17.67
C LEU A 251 13.46 -13.99 16.65
N ILE A 252 13.50 -14.75 15.60
CA ILE A 252 14.48 -14.62 14.53
C ILE A 252 13.82 -14.20 13.22
N PHE A 253 14.60 -13.64 12.33
CA PHE A 253 14.16 -13.40 10.96
C PHE A 253 14.52 -14.60 10.06
N ARG A 254 13.61 -14.90 9.11
CA ARG A 254 13.91 -15.75 7.95
C ARG A 254 13.50 -15.04 6.66
N VAL A 255 14.22 -15.36 5.61
CA VAL A 255 13.92 -14.89 4.25
C VAL A 255 13.32 -16.06 3.47
N ASN A 256 12.31 -15.76 2.67
CA ASN A 256 11.69 -16.71 1.74
C ASN A 256 11.21 -18.01 2.39
N GLY A 257 10.56 -17.91 3.54
CA GLY A 257 9.96 -19.08 4.19
C GLY A 257 9.03 -19.83 3.21
N PRO A 258 9.11 -21.18 3.12
CA PRO A 258 8.40 -21.95 2.08
C PRO A 258 6.89 -21.68 2.03
N LEU A 259 6.23 -21.55 3.19
CA LEU A 259 4.80 -21.23 3.26
C LEU A 259 4.51 -19.78 2.88
N ASP A 260 5.44 -18.87 3.13
CA ASP A 260 5.30 -17.46 2.79
C ASP A 260 5.45 -17.26 1.29
N VAL A 261 6.37 -17.99 0.64
CA VAL A 261 6.50 -18.03 -0.83
C VAL A 261 5.22 -18.58 -1.47
N LYS A 262 4.63 -19.64 -0.93
CA LYS A 262 3.35 -20.17 -1.41
C LYS A 262 2.23 -19.13 -1.26
N ALA A 263 2.16 -18.45 -0.13
CA ALA A 263 1.17 -17.40 0.13
C ALA A 263 1.33 -16.20 -0.81
N LEU A 264 2.57 -15.81 -1.10
CA LEU A 264 2.88 -14.75 -2.05
C LEU A 264 2.45 -15.12 -3.47
N LYS A 265 2.82 -16.31 -3.94
CA LYS A 265 2.44 -16.78 -5.29
C LYS A 265 0.94 -16.93 -5.45
N TYR A 266 0.23 -17.33 -4.40
CA TYR A 266 -1.24 -17.30 -4.39
C TYR A 266 -1.77 -15.89 -4.56
N GLU A 267 -1.23 -14.92 -3.81
CA GLU A 267 -1.71 -13.53 -3.82
C GLU A 267 -1.33 -12.80 -5.12
N LYS A 268 -0.08 -12.98 -5.61
CA LYS A 268 0.45 -12.25 -6.75
C LYS A 268 0.21 -12.95 -8.09
N ASP A 269 0.45 -14.23 -8.13
CA ASP A 269 0.44 -15.00 -9.38
C ASP A 269 -0.87 -15.77 -9.60
N GLY A 270 -1.79 -15.74 -8.62
CA GLY A 270 -3.04 -16.51 -8.66
C GLY A 270 -2.81 -18.02 -8.63
N GLU A 271 -1.69 -18.49 -8.11
CA GLU A 271 -1.37 -19.92 -8.06
C GLU A 271 -2.14 -20.64 -6.97
N GLU A 272 -2.69 -21.82 -7.29
CA GLU A 272 -3.34 -22.72 -6.31
C GLU A 272 -2.27 -23.47 -5.49
N THR A 273 -1.60 -22.74 -4.61
CA THR A 273 -0.46 -23.26 -3.80
C THR A 273 -0.88 -24.02 -2.57
N GLY A 274 -2.18 -24.08 -2.27
CA GLY A 274 -2.71 -24.60 -1.00
C GLY A 274 -2.55 -23.66 0.20
N VAL A 275 -1.82 -22.55 0.06
CA VAL A 275 -1.61 -21.56 1.12
C VAL A 275 -2.13 -20.20 0.65
N LYS A 276 -3.28 -19.80 1.17
CA LYS A 276 -3.87 -18.50 0.85
C LYS A 276 -3.10 -17.37 1.51
N GLY A 277 -2.59 -16.44 0.68
CA GLY A 277 -2.02 -15.17 1.10
C GLY A 277 -2.96 -14.01 0.82
N ARG A 278 -2.79 -12.92 1.56
CA ARG A 278 -3.43 -11.63 1.24
C ARG A 278 -2.52 -10.46 1.61
N LYS A 279 -2.53 -9.44 0.80
CA LYS A 279 -1.94 -8.14 1.14
C LYS A 279 -2.80 -7.47 2.21
N VAL A 280 -2.17 -7.04 3.31
CA VAL A 280 -2.85 -6.41 4.44
C VAL A 280 -2.60 -4.92 4.47
N LYS A 281 -1.36 -4.50 4.23
CA LYS A 281 -0.93 -3.10 4.31
C LYS A 281 0.17 -2.82 3.32
N GLU A 282 -0.01 -1.82 2.48
CA GLU A 282 1.07 -1.28 1.66
C GLU A 282 2.00 -0.41 2.48
N LEU A 283 3.29 -0.52 2.23
CA LEU A 283 4.34 0.22 2.92
C LEU A 283 5.02 1.25 2.04
N THR A 284 4.82 1.17 0.73
CA THR A 284 5.34 2.15 -0.21
C THR A 284 4.25 2.71 -1.09
N SER A 285 4.46 3.90 -1.57
CA SER A 285 3.51 4.61 -2.39
C SER A 285 4.09 5.36 -3.57
N ASN A 286 5.41 5.44 -3.67
CA ASN A 286 6.01 6.33 -4.64
C ASN A 286 7.19 5.73 -5.39
N ILE A 287 7.14 6.04 -6.62
CA ILE A 287 8.15 5.95 -7.64
C ILE A 287 9.47 6.53 -7.13
N GLY A 288 10.51 5.72 -7.21
CA GLY A 288 11.86 6.11 -6.79
C GLY A 288 12.11 6.02 -5.28
N ASN A 289 11.09 5.81 -4.49
CA ASN A 289 11.22 5.68 -3.04
C ASN A 289 11.14 4.24 -2.55
N ASP A 290 10.55 3.35 -3.32
CA ASP A 290 10.50 1.93 -3.00
C ASP A 290 11.90 1.33 -2.87
N THR A 291 12.87 1.75 -3.71
CA THR A 291 14.27 1.36 -3.57
C THR A 291 14.84 1.75 -2.22
N LYS A 292 14.62 2.98 -1.77
CA LYS A 292 15.09 3.44 -0.46
C LYS A 292 14.42 2.67 0.66
N GLN A 293 13.13 2.46 0.57
CA GLN A 293 12.36 1.73 1.55
C GLN A 293 12.70 0.24 1.55
N ALA A 294 12.89 -0.37 0.38
CA ALA A 294 13.38 -1.73 0.25
C ALA A 294 14.75 -1.89 0.93
N LYS A 295 15.68 -0.98 0.64
CA LYS A 295 17.01 -0.96 1.29
C LYS A 295 16.91 -0.76 2.80
N GLU A 296 15.98 0.06 3.29
CA GLU A 296 15.78 0.25 4.72
C GLU A 296 15.20 -1.01 5.41
N VAL A 297 14.22 -1.68 4.80
CA VAL A 297 13.71 -2.98 5.31
C VAL A 297 14.83 -4.01 5.36
N ILE A 298 15.62 -4.13 4.29
CA ILE A 298 16.75 -5.06 4.20
C ILE A 298 17.82 -4.73 5.24
N LYS A 299 18.12 -3.45 5.44
CA LYS A 299 19.05 -2.98 6.47
C LYS A 299 18.57 -3.31 7.88
N MET A 300 17.28 -3.10 8.17
CA MET A 300 16.71 -3.50 9.45
C MET A 300 16.85 -5.00 9.70
N TYR A 301 16.55 -5.82 8.69
CA TYR A 301 16.77 -7.26 8.74
C TYR A 301 18.23 -7.60 9.05
N LYS A 302 19.18 -7.05 8.28
CA LYS A 302 20.60 -7.28 8.44
C LYS A 302 21.08 -6.93 9.85
N ASN A 303 20.78 -5.72 10.31
CA ASN A 303 21.20 -5.25 11.63
C ASN A 303 20.64 -6.12 12.76
N TYR A 304 19.36 -6.48 12.70
CA TYR A 304 18.74 -7.34 13.71
C TYR A 304 19.41 -8.72 13.76
N THR A 305 19.70 -9.29 12.61
CA THR A 305 20.35 -10.61 12.50
C THR A 305 21.82 -10.57 12.96
N GLU A 306 22.55 -9.54 12.59
CA GLU A 306 23.97 -9.38 12.96
C GLU A 306 24.15 -9.03 14.45
N ASN A 307 23.23 -8.29 15.03
CA ASN A 307 23.28 -7.93 16.46
C ASN A 307 23.14 -9.15 17.38
N ARG A 308 22.43 -10.17 16.95
CA ARG A 308 22.12 -11.39 17.74
C ARG A 308 21.53 -11.11 19.13
N GLU A 309 20.95 -9.94 19.32
CA GLU A 309 20.25 -9.57 20.56
C GLU A 309 18.76 -9.84 20.41
N TYR A 310 18.45 -11.09 20.13
CA TYR A 310 17.10 -11.52 19.83
C TYR A 310 16.17 -11.40 21.03
N LEU A 311 14.94 -10.98 20.75
CA LEU A 311 13.86 -11.06 21.72
C LEU A 311 13.42 -12.53 21.91
N ASP A 312 12.78 -12.82 23.01
CA ASP A 312 12.11 -14.09 23.20
C ASP A 312 10.87 -14.17 22.29
N TYR A 313 10.65 -15.33 21.70
CA TYR A 313 9.45 -15.57 20.89
C TYR A 313 8.26 -15.89 21.78
N SER A 314 7.12 -15.24 21.52
CA SER A 314 5.84 -15.62 22.09
C SER A 314 4.75 -15.51 21.05
N ALA A 315 3.93 -16.54 20.90
CA ALA A 315 2.74 -16.47 20.03
C ALA A 315 1.77 -15.36 20.50
N PHE A 316 1.77 -15.05 21.79
CA PHE A 316 0.97 -14.02 22.44
C PHE A 316 1.87 -13.13 23.30
N PRO A 317 2.65 -12.22 22.72
CA PRO A 317 3.66 -11.46 23.46
C PRO A 317 3.05 -10.50 24.49
N MET A 318 1.77 -10.13 24.32
CA MET A 318 1.04 -9.23 25.21
C MET A 318 1.90 -8.03 25.66
N THR A 319 1.86 -7.65 26.92
CA THR A 319 2.61 -6.50 27.46
C THR A 319 3.99 -6.85 28.00
N ARG A 320 4.49 -8.06 27.74
CA ARG A 320 5.80 -8.49 28.28
C ARG A 320 6.94 -7.82 27.52
N LYS A 321 7.78 -7.08 28.23
CA LYS A 321 9.04 -6.56 27.69
C LYS A 321 9.91 -7.72 27.22
N ASN A 322 10.64 -7.56 26.12
CA ASN A 322 11.54 -8.55 25.52
C ASN A 322 10.87 -9.75 24.82
N TYR A 323 9.55 -9.73 24.61
CA TYR A 323 8.86 -10.73 23.81
C TYR A 323 8.31 -10.14 22.52
N GLY A 324 8.28 -10.93 21.47
CA GLY A 324 7.71 -10.55 20.20
C GLY A 324 7.32 -11.76 19.34
N ASN A 325 6.72 -11.50 18.20
CA ASN A 325 6.37 -12.49 17.18
C ASN A 325 6.42 -11.89 15.77
N CYS A 326 5.93 -12.62 14.77
CA CYS A 326 5.90 -12.16 13.38
C CYS A 326 5.16 -10.82 13.21
N HIS A 327 4.04 -10.61 13.92
CA HIS A 327 3.31 -9.36 13.88
C HIS A 327 4.12 -8.20 14.47
N SER A 328 4.77 -8.42 15.61
CA SER A 328 5.63 -7.41 16.26
C SER A 328 6.72 -6.93 15.30
N ILE A 329 7.36 -7.83 14.57
CA ILE A 329 8.36 -7.49 13.55
C ILE A 329 7.74 -6.70 12.40
N SER A 330 6.73 -7.27 11.76
CA SER A 330 6.14 -6.69 10.56
C SER A 330 5.58 -5.29 10.82
N TYR A 331 4.90 -5.09 11.95
CA TYR A 331 4.34 -3.78 12.29
C TYR A 331 5.39 -2.78 12.77
N THR A 332 6.46 -3.22 13.43
CA THR A 332 7.58 -2.32 13.78
C THR A 332 8.28 -1.81 12.52
N ILE A 333 8.56 -2.69 11.56
CA ILE A 333 9.14 -2.30 10.28
C ILE A 333 8.19 -1.35 9.53
N ALA A 334 6.91 -1.69 9.49
CA ALA A 334 5.90 -0.86 8.85
C ALA A 334 5.83 0.56 9.42
N GLU A 335 5.86 0.70 10.74
CA GLU A 335 5.88 2.02 11.38
C GLU A 335 7.15 2.81 11.07
N LYS A 336 8.30 2.15 11.05
CA LYS A 336 9.56 2.79 10.68
C LYS A 336 9.53 3.32 9.25
N ILE A 337 9.01 2.50 8.32
CA ILE A 337 8.92 2.86 6.90
C ILE A 337 7.90 3.98 6.67
N LEU A 338 6.73 3.89 7.32
CA LEU A 338 5.64 4.84 7.12
C LEU A 338 5.75 6.10 7.97
N GLY A 339 6.65 6.13 8.96
CA GLY A 339 6.83 7.26 9.88
C GLY A 339 5.62 7.55 10.77
N LYS A 340 4.67 6.61 10.87
CA LYS A 340 3.45 6.75 11.68
C LYS A 340 3.07 5.43 12.33
N GLN A 341 2.26 5.52 13.39
CA GLN A 341 1.71 4.33 14.04
C GLN A 341 0.83 3.52 13.07
N VAL A 342 1.07 2.23 13.02
CA VAL A 342 0.30 1.29 12.19
C VAL A 342 -0.49 0.38 13.11
N THR A 343 -1.80 0.50 13.09
CA THR A 343 -2.70 -0.41 13.82
C THR A 343 -2.87 -1.71 13.06
N GLY A 344 -2.78 -2.83 13.75
CA GLY A 344 -2.99 -4.14 13.13
C GLY A 344 -4.45 -4.30 12.69
N TYR A 345 -4.66 -4.61 11.42
CA TYR A 345 -5.98 -5.05 10.96
C TYR A 345 -6.31 -6.39 11.62
N GLY A 346 -7.29 -6.40 12.51
CA GLY A 346 -7.76 -7.60 13.16
C GLY A 346 -7.43 -7.75 14.66
N SER A 347 -6.82 -6.74 15.31
CA SER A 347 -6.86 -6.69 16.76
C SER A 347 -8.34 -6.59 17.18
N LEU A 348 -8.85 -7.67 17.75
CA LEU A 348 -10.10 -7.59 18.48
C LEU A 348 -9.85 -6.67 19.68
N PRO A 349 -10.63 -5.59 19.87
CA PRO A 349 -10.65 -4.95 21.16
C PRO A 349 -11.14 -6.03 22.14
N ILE A 350 -10.33 -6.37 23.13
CA ILE A 350 -10.79 -7.16 24.26
C ILE A 350 -11.74 -6.23 25.02
N GLN A 351 -12.99 -6.20 24.61
CA GLN A 351 -14.04 -5.68 25.48
C GLN A 351 -14.17 -6.64 26.63
N ARG A 352 -13.79 -6.20 27.81
CA ARG A 352 -14.13 -6.86 29.05
C ARG A 352 -15.66 -6.85 29.17
N GLY A 353 -16.25 -8.02 28.95
CA GLY A 353 -17.66 -8.30 29.22
C GLY A 353 -18.57 -8.22 28.02
N GLY A 354 -18.97 -9.35 27.49
CA GLY A 354 -20.15 -9.56 26.66
C GLY A 354 -19.89 -9.82 25.19
N GLY A 355 -20.16 -11.02 24.73
CA GLY A 355 -20.47 -11.31 23.31
C GLY A 355 -19.29 -11.55 22.38
N ILE A 356 -18.57 -12.61 22.60
CA ILE A 356 -17.46 -13.05 21.72
C ILE A 356 -17.93 -13.67 20.38
N VAL A 357 -19.23 -13.89 20.19
CA VAL A 357 -19.70 -14.85 19.15
C VAL A 357 -19.96 -14.24 17.77
N GLU A 358 -20.19 -12.95 17.64
CA GLU A 358 -20.59 -12.37 16.33
C GLU A 358 -19.45 -11.87 15.43
N SER A 359 -18.22 -11.75 15.93
CA SER A 359 -17.08 -11.25 15.13
C SER A 359 -16.12 -12.32 14.59
N PHE A 360 -16.35 -13.58 14.89
CA PHE A 360 -15.46 -14.67 14.46
C PHE A 360 -15.55 -15.05 12.98
N GLY A 361 -16.53 -14.57 12.26
CA GLY A 361 -16.78 -15.01 10.87
C GLY A 361 -15.77 -14.56 9.82
N THR A 362 -15.00 -13.48 10.04
CA THR A 362 -14.19 -12.87 8.97
C THR A 362 -12.83 -12.30 9.36
N ARG A 363 -12.45 -12.25 10.65
CA ARG A 363 -11.20 -11.64 11.09
C ARG A 363 -10.31 -12.63 11.82
N ARG A 364 -9.06 -12.76 11.36
CA ARG A 364 -8.03 -13.55 12.04
C ARG A 364 -7.49 -12.79 13.25
N LEU A 365 -7.13 -13.51 14.30
CA LEU A 365 -6.44 -12.93 15.44
C LEU A 365 -4.98 -12.62 15.06
N ASN A 366 -4.56 -11.40 15.33
CA ASN A 366 -3.19 -10.93 15.12
C ASN A 366 -2.55 -10.54 16.45
N PRO A 367 -2.30 -11.50 17.36
CA PRO A 367 -1.70 -11.21 18.65
C PRO A 367 -0.29 -10.64 18.45
N GLY A 368 0.02 -9.60 19.19
CA GLY A 368 1.33 -8.90 19.07
C GLY A 368 1.39 -7.82 18.03
N SER A 369 0.30 -7.53 17.27
CA SER A 369 0.26 -6.41 16.35
C SER A 369 0.40 -5.04 17.04
N GLU A 370 0.09 -4.95 18.33
CA GLU A 370 0.27 -3.77 19.18
C GLU A 370 1.64 -3.75 19.90
N VAL A 371 2.39 -4.84 19.87
CA VAL A 371 3.72 -4.92 20.47
C VAL A 371 4.77 -4.47 19.47
N ARG A 372 5.65 -3.57 19.87
CA ARG A 372 6.75 -3.07 19.03
C ARG A 372 8.09 -3.55 19.54
N ILE A 373 8.93 -3.92 18.60
CA ILE A 373 10.33 -4.24 18.88
C ILE A 373 11.08 -2.92 19.05
N PRO A 374 11.89 -2.74 20.10
CA PRO A 374 12.69 -1.52 20.28
C PRO A 374 13.56 -1.24 19.05
N TYR A 375 13.52 -0.02 18.53
CA TYR A 375 14.22 0.34 17.28
C TYR A 375 15.72 0.17 17.34
N ASN A 376 16.33 0.29 18.55
CA ASN A 376 17.76 0.04 18.72
C ASN A 376 18.19 -1.38 18.35
N LYS A 377 17.25 -2.35 18.34
CA LYS A 377 17.53 -3.72 17.87
C LYS A 377 17.78 -3.79 16.36
N PHE A 378 17.32 -2.78 15.62
CA PHE A 378 17.49 -2.66 14.17
C PHE A 378 18.61 -1.68 13.78
N GLU A 379 19.34 -1.11 14.75
CA GLU A 379 20.49 -0.26 14.51
C GLU A 379 21.78 -1.08 14.57
N PRO A 380 22.82 -0.68 13.82
CA PRO A 380 24.12 -1.35 13.91
C PRO A 380 24.67 -1.20 15.33
N LYS A 381 25.32 -2.26 15.85
CA LYS A 381 26.03 -2.14 17.12
C LYS A 381 27.06 -1.03 17.02
N LYS A 382 27.02 -0.10 17.97
CA LYS A 382 28.12 0.85 18.12
C LYS A 382 29.36 0.03 18.41
N SER A 383 30.34 0.06 17.49
CA SER A 383 31.64 -0.50 17.81
C SER A 383 32.15 0.19 19.05
N ASP A 384 32.39 -0.55 20.12
CA ASP A 384 33.16 -0.05 21.24
C ASP A 384 34.51 0.40 20.66
N LYS A 385 34.65 1.71 20.47
CA LYS A 385 35.95 2.29 20.14
C LYS A 385 36.80 2.04 21.38
N LYS A 386 37.61 0.98 21.31
CA LYS A 386 38.76 0.80 22.21
C LYS A 386 39.83 1.85 21.93
#